data_a051622130858066e7a0929f3af7e3e8
#
_entry.id   a051622130858066e7a0929f3af7e3e8
#
_cell.length_a   1.000
_cell.length_b   1.000
_cell.length_c   1.000
_cell.angle_alpha   90.00
_cell.angle_beta   90.00
_cell.angle_gamma   90.00
#
_symmetry.space_group_name_H-M   'P 1'
#
loop_
_entity.id
_entity.type
_entity.pdbx_description
1 polymer ?
#
loop_
_entity_poly.entity_id
_entity_poly.type
_entity_poly.pdbx_seq_one_letter_code
_entity_poly.pdbx_strand_id
1 'polypeptide(L)'
;FRQVTRERLRRYGQYLYECGLKPNTVSTYMRMLRSIYNRGVEAGSAPYIPRLFHDVYTGVDVRQKKALPVAELRKLLYEDPQSERLRHTQAIAALMFQFCGMSFADLAHLEKSALDRNVLRYNRVKTKTPISVEVLDTAKEMIHRLRNSQPSRPDCPDYLFDILSGDKKRKDEGAYREYQSALRRFYNHLKSLARALHLTSPVTSYTIRHSW
;
A
#
# COMPACT_ATOMS: atom_id res chain seq x y z
N PHE A 1 5.80 34.10 -4.37
CA PHE A 1 5.26 34.02 -3.00
C PHE A 1 4.45 35.26 -2.60
N ARG A 2 4.79 36.49 -3.02
CA ARG A 2 4.07 37.75 -2.67
C ARG A 2 2.56 37.71 -2.95
N GLN A 3 2.12 36.86 -3.88
CA GLN A 3 0.70 36.73 -4.26
C GLN A 3 -0.05 35.68 -3.44
N VAL A 4 0.59 34.96 -2.53
CA VAL A 4 -0.06 33.96 -1.68
C VAL A 4 -0.71 34.67 -0.51
N THR A 5 -2.04 34.86 -0.57
CA THR A 5 -2.85 35.51 0.46
C THR A 5 -3.86 34.53 1.03
N ARG A 6 -4.42 34.80 2.23
CA ARG A 6 -5.49 34.00 2.84
C ARG A 6 -6.68 33.84 1.89
N GLU A 7 -7.08 34.92 1.25
CA GLU A 7 -8.21 34.91 0.33
C GLU A 7 -7.96 33.99 -0.88
N ARG A 8 -6.76 34.06 -1.49
CA ARG A 8 -6.41 33.18 -2.61
C ARG A 8 -6.34 31.71 -2.20
N LEU A 9 -5.81 31.44 -1.02
CA LEU A 9 -5.78 30.06 -0.50
C LEU A 9 -7.18 29.52 -0.25
N ARG A 10 -8.09 30.34 0.30
CA ARG A 10 -9.49 29.98 0.49
C ARG A 10 -10.19 29.73 -0.85
N ARG A 11 -10.06 30.62 -1.82
CA ARG A 11 -10.60 30.44 -3.18
C ARG A 11 -10.06 29.19 -3.84
N TYR A 12 -8.78 28.91 -3.71
CA TYR A 12 -8.18 27.69 -4.25
C TYR A 12 -8.72 26.43 -3.56
N GLY A 13 -8.90 26.46 -2.25
CA GLY A 13 -9.55 25.35 -1.52
C GLY A 13 -10.97 25.09 -2.00
N GLN A 14 -11.76 26.15 -2.21
CA GLN A 14 -13.12 26.06 -2.74
C GLN A 14 -13.11 25.50 -4.17
N TYR A 15 -12.26 26.01 -5.05
CA TYR A 15 -12.07 25.47 -6.41
C TYR A 15 -11.77 23.97 -6.42
N LEU A 16 -10.92 23.49 -5.51
CA LEU A 16 -10.62 22.07 -5.40
C LEU A 16 -11.85 21.24 -4.99
N TYR A 17 -12.73 21.77 -4.12
CA TYR A 17 -14.01 21.13 -3.79
C TYR A 17 -14.99 21.14 -4.98
N GLU A 18 -15.08 22.22 -5.71
CA GLU A 18 -15.89 22.34 -6.93
C GLU A 18 -15.43 21.36 -8.02
N CYS A 19 -14.13 21.06 -8.08
CA CYS A 19 -13.56 19.98 -8.91
C CYS A 19 -13.90 18.57 -8.40
N GLY A 20 -14.71 18.42 -7.35
CA GLY A 20 -15.13 17.13 -6.80
C GLY A 20 -14.08 16.42 -5.94
N LEU A 21 -13.00 17.10 -5.52
CA LEU A 21 -11.97 16.51 -4.68
C LEU A 21 -12.47 16.30 -3.25
N LYS A 22 -12.06 15.16 -2.68
CA LYS A 22 -12.45 14.81 -1.30
C LYS A 22 -11.64 15.62 -0.27
N PRO A 23 -12.19 15.85 0.95
CA PRO A 23 -11.54 16.68 1.99
C PRO A 23 -10.08 16.32 2.26
N ASN A 24 -9.75 15.03 2.36
CA ASN A 24 -8.36 14.58 2.58
C ASN A 24 -7.43 14.91 1.42
N THR A 25 -7.93 14.94 0.20
CA THR A 25 -7.13 15.35 -0.98
C THR A 25 -6.88 16.84 -0.96
N VAL A 26 -7.92 17.66 -0.69
CA VAL A 26 -7.78 19.11 -0.51
C VAL A 26 -6.80 19.43 0.60
N SER A 27 -6.95 18.78 1.77
CA SER A 27 -6.01 18.92 2.88
C SER A 27 -4.56 18.58 2.49
N THR A 28 -4.36 17.55 1.68
CA THR A 28 -3.02 17.18 1.21
C THR A 28 -2.41 18.30 0.38
N TYR A 29 -3.14 18.87 -0.58
CA TYR A 29 -2.65 20.00 -1.38
C TYR A 29 -2.36 21.23 -0.51
N MET A 30 -3.24 21.56 0.43
CA MET A 30 -3.03 22.70 1.32
C MET A 30 -1.81 22.50 2.23
N ARG A 31 -1.58 21.30 2.74
CA ARG A 31 -0.38 20.98 3.54
C ARG A 31 0.90 21.05 2.71
N MET A 32 0.86 20.61 1.45
CA MET A 32 1.99 20.74 0.53
C MET A 32 2.32 22.22 0.26
N LEU A 33 1.30 23.03 -0.07
CA LEU A 33 1.47 24.48 -0.26
C LEU A 33 2.04 25.16 0.99
N ARG A 34 1.54 24.79 2.19
CA ARG A 34 2.08 25.30 3.45
C ARG A 34 3.55 24.93 3.63
N SER A 35 3.92 23.69 3.32
CA SER A 35 5.32 23.25 3.41
C SER A 35 6.22 24.02 2.46
N ILE A 36 5.79 24.22 1.21
CA ILE A 36 6.55 24.99 0.20
C ILE A 36 6.67 26.46 0.64
N TYR A 37 5.57 27.05 1.13
CA TYR A 37 5.59 28.44 1.59
C TYR A 37 6.54 28.63 2.77
N ASN A 38 6.48 27.75 3.78
CA ASN A 38 7.35 27.80 4.95
C ASN A 38 8.84 27.71 4.56
N ARG A 39 9.18 26.80 3.64
CA ARG A 39 10.54 26.72 3.07
C ARG A 39 10.95 28.03 2.38
N GLY A 40 10.02 28.69 1.67
CA GLY A 40 10.24 29.99 1.08
C GLY A 40 10.50 31.08 2.13
N VAL A 41 9.83 31.03 3.27
CA VAL A 41 10.07 31.94 4.41
C VAL A 41 11.44 31.69 5.03
N GLU A 42 11.78 30.41 5.30
CA GLU A 42 13.10 30.00 5.81
C GLU A 42 14.25 30.43 4.89
N ALA A 43 14.04 30.36 3.58
CA ALA A 43 15.00 30.79 2.57
C ALA A 43 15.00 32.32 2.30
N GLY A 44 14.22 33.11 3.02
CA GLY A 44 14.10 34.56 2.81
C GLY A 44 13.38 34.96 1.51
N SER A 45 12.83 34.01 0.76
CA SER A 45 12.15 34.25 -0.53
C SER A 45 10.66 34.58 -0.39
N ALA A 46 10.09 34.40 0.78
CA ALA A 46 8.69 34.69 1.11
C ALA A 46 8.58 35.46 2.44
N PRO A 47 7.65 36.41 2.58
CA PRO A 47 7.41 37.07 3.85
C PRO A 47 6.75 36.13 4.84
N TYR A 48 7.07 36.25 6.13
CA TYR A 48 6.30 35.56 7.16
C TYR A 48 4.93 36.21 7.36
N ILE A 49 3.84 35.45 7.16
CA ILE A 49 2.47 35.92 7.39
C ILE A 49 1.84 35.03 8.48
N PRO A 50 1.55 35.60 9.68
CA PRO A 50 0.93 34.85 10.76
C PRO A 50 -0.41 34.24 10.33
N ARG A 51 -0.63 32.95 10.64
CA ARG A 51 -1.89 32.24 10.38
C ARG A 51 -2.34 32.25 8.91
N LEU A 52 -1.41 32.31 7.95
CA LEU A 52 -1.73 32.34 6.51
C LEU A 52 -2.65 31.18 6.07
N PHE A 53 -2.48 30.00 6.63
CA PHE A 53 -3.25 28.79 6.30
C PHE A 53 -4.36 28.46 7.32
N HIS A 54 -4.76 29.43 8.15
CA HIS A 54 -5.76 29.20 9.20
C HIS A 54 -7.15 28.86 8.64
N ASP A 55 -7.54 29.53 7.57
CA ASP A 55 -8.90 29.45 7.00
C ASP A 55 -9.07 28.37 5.93
N VAL A 56 -8.09 27.48 5.79
CA VAL A 56 -8.14 26.37 4.83
C VAL A 56 -8.03 25.02 5.55
N TYR A 57 -8.72 24.03 5.00
CA TYR A 57 -8.73 22.69 5.60
C TYR A 57 -7.38 22.02 5.45
N THR A 58 -6.70 21.79 6.55
CA THR A 58 -5.42 21.04 6.64
C THR A 58 -5.50 19.83 7.56
N GLY A 59 -6.71 19.50 8.03
CA GLY A 59 -7.01 18.36 8.89
C GLY A 59 -6.97 17.02 8.18
N VAL A 60 -7.33 15.97 8.92
CA VAL A 60 -7.51 14.62 8.40
C VAL A 60 -8.94 14.18 8.73
N ASP A 61 -9.72 13.93 7.69
CA ASP A 61 -11.03 13.29 7.82
C ASP A 61 -10.81 11.78 8.03
N VAL A 62 -11.05 11.33 9.26
CA VAL A 62 -10.86 9.93 9.67
C VAL A 62 -12.03 9.10 9.15
N ARG A 63 -11.78 8.31 8.14
CA ARG A 63 -12.77 7.36 7.61
C ARG A 63 -12.73 6.06 8.40
N GLN A 64 -13.92 5.49 8.61
CA GLN A 64 -14.04 4.15 9.16
C GLN A 64 -13.28 3.14 8.29
N LYS A 65 -12.42 2.35 8.92
CA LYS A 65 -11.69 1.28 8.23
C LYS A 65 -12.70 0.20 7.81
N LYS A 66 -12.63 -0.21 6.55
CA LYS A 66 -13.50 -1.25 6.01
C LYS A 66 -12.78 -2.58 6.09
N ALA A 67 -13.18 -3.44 7.01
CA ALA A 67 -12.83 -4.84 7.04
C ALA A 67 -13.81 -5.63 6.15
N LEU A 68 -13.41 -6.84 5.72
CA LEU A 68 -14.30 -7.77 5.04
C LEU A 68 -15.18 -8.49 6.07
N PRO A 69 -16.45 -8.77 5.76
CA PRO A 69 -17.25 -9.70 6.54
C PRO A 69 -16.56 -11.06 6.66
N VAL A 70 -16.69 -11.72 7.82
CA VAL A 70 -16.03 -13.01 8.09
C VAL A 70 -16.32 -14.06 7.02
N ALA A 71 -17.56 -14.13 6.53
CA ALA A 71 -17.96 -15.06 5.49
C ALA A 71 -17.22 -14.79 4.17
N GLU A 72 -17.09 -13.53 3.77
CA GLU A 72 -16.36 -13.15 2.55
C GLU A 72 -14.85 -13.32 2.71
N LEU A 73 -14.32 -13.04 3.91
CA LEU A 73 -12.92 -13.29 4.22
C LEU A 73 -12.59 -14.79 4.10
N ARG A 74 -13.45 -15.67 4.63
CA ARG A 74 -13.27 -17.13 4.49
C ARG A 74 -13.26 -17.56 3.02
N LYS A 75 -14.19 -17.06 2.20
CA LYS A 75 -14.18 -17.31 0.76
C LYS A 75 -12.87 -16.85 0.12
N LEU A 76 -12.48 -15.60 0.38
CA LEU A 76 -11.24 -15.05 -0.16
C LEU A 76 -10.01 -15.87 0.18
N LEU A 77 -9.94 -16.45 1.39
CA LEU A 77 -8.75 -17.15 1.87
C LEU A 77 -8.73 -18.63 1.48
N TYR A 78 -9.90 -19.29 1.36
CA TYR A 78 -9.97 -20.75 1.33
C TYR A 78 -10.81 -21.36 0.18
N GLU A 79 -11.70 -20.61 -0.48
CA GLU A 79 -12.51 -21.11 -1.57
C GLU A 79 -11.69 -21.18 -2.87
N ASP A 80 -11.73 -22.30 -3.60
CA ASP A 80 -10.96 -22.46 -4.84
C ASP A 80 -11.52 -21.60 -5.98
N PRO A 81 -10.77 -20.67 -6.54
CA PRO A 81 -11.19 -19.81 -7.64
C PRO A 81 -11.16 -20.49 -9.01
N GLN A 82 -10.88 -21.80 -9.09
CA GLN A 82 -10.83 -22.62 -10.31
C GLN A 82 -9.85 -22.14 -11.40
N SER A 83 -8.91 -21.24 -11.03
CA SER A 83 -7.91 -20.67 -11.94
C SER A 83 -6.55 -20.57 -11.26
N GLU A 84 -5.51 -21.13 -11.89
CA GLU A 84 -4.14 -21.12 -11.33
C GLU A 84 -3.62 -19.71 -11.06
N ARG A 85 -3.87 -18.79 -12.00
CA ARG A 85 -3.49 -17.39 -11.81
C ARG A 85 -4.21 -16.73 -10.62
N LEU A 86 -5.47 -17.08 -10.38
CA LEU A 86 -6.23 -16.56 -9.25
C LEU A 86 -5.84 -17.23 -7.94
N ARG A 87 -5.48 -18.53 -7.95
CA ARG A 87 -4.88 -19.21 -6.78
C ARG A 87 -3.58 -18.54 -6.33
N HIS A 88 -2.73 -18.14 -7.27
CA HIS A 88 -1.52 -17.38 -6.96
C HIS A 88 -1.85 -16.03 -6.26
N THR A 89 -2.82 -15.29 -6.78
CA THR A 89 -3.28 -14.03 -6.17
C THR A 89 -3.91 -14.25 -4.80
N GLN A 90 -4.69 -15.31 -4.66
CA GLN A 90 -5.29 -15.73 -3.39
C GLN A 90 -4.24 -16.08 -2.35
N ALA A 91 -3.20 -16.82 -2.72
CA ALA A 91 -2.10 -17.15 -1.82
C ALA A 91 -1.37 -15.90 -1.32
N ILE A 92 -1.13 -14.91 -2.20
CA ILE A 92 -0.58 -13.60 -1.79
C ILE A 92 -1.51 -12.91 -0.78
N ALA A 93 -2.82 -12.86 -1.05
CA ALA A 93 -3.81 -12.24 -0.16
C ALA A 93 -3.88 -12.96 1.20
N ALA A 94 -3.84 -14.29 1.19
CA ALA A 94 -3.84 -15.12 2.39
C ALA A 94 -2.58 -14.92 3.24
N LEU A 95 -1.40 -14.85 2.61
CA LEU A 95 -0.16 -14.54 3.33
C LEU A 95 -0.17 -13.13 3.91
N MET A 96 -0.70 -12.14 3.20
CA MET A 96 -0.86 -10.78 3.76
C MET A 96 -1.72 -10.80 5.02
N PHE A 97 -2.78 -11.60 5.05
CA PHE A 97 -3.63 -11.76 6.23
C PHE A 97 -2.89 -12.51 7.35
N GLN A 98 -2.33 -13.69 7.08
CA GLN A 98 -1.66 -14.54 8.06
C GLN A 98 -0.41 -13.87 8.68
N PHE A 99 0.25 -12.99 7.93
CA PHE A 99 1.36 -12.17 8.43
C PHE A 99 0.88 -10.88 9.09
N CYS A 100 -0.17 -10.98 9.91
CA CYS A 100 -0.68 -9.90 10.75
C CYS A 100 -1.08 -8.65 9.96
N GLY A 101 -1.77 -8.84 8.83
CA GLY A 101 -2.18 -7.75 7.97
C GLY A 101 -1.00 -7.05 7.29
N MET A 102 -0.01 -7.82 6.86
CA MET A 102 1.16 -7.30 6.13
C MET A 102 0.74 -6.49 4.90
N SER A 103 1.43 -5.38 4.62
CA SER A 103 1.18 -4.63 3.40
C SER A 103 1.74 -5.34 2.16
N PHE A 104 1.13 -5.11 0.99
CA PHE A 104 1.68 -5.65 -0.27
C PHE A 104 3.11 -5.16 -0.53
N ALA A 105 3.43 -3.92 -0.12
CA ALA A 105 4.79 -3.39 -0.24
C ALA A 105 5.79 -4.18 0.60
N ASP A 106 5.43 -4.49 1.85
CA ASP A 106 6.30 -5.28 2.73
C ASP A 106 6.47 -6.70 2.19
N LEU A 107 5.37 -7.34 1.74
CA LEU A 107 5.40 -8.70 1.18
C LEU A 107 6.24 -8.79 -0.11
N ALA A 108 6.08 -7.82 -1.03
CA ALA A 108 6.82 -7.79 -2.28
C ALA A 108 8.34 -7.60 -2.09
N HIS A 109 8.76 -6.96 -0.99
CA HIS A 109 10.15 -6.71 -0.66
C HIS A 109 10.70 -7.68 0.41
N LEU A 110 9.98 -8.75 0.77
CA LEU A 110 10.50 -9.75 1.69
C LEU A 110 11.70 -10.45 1.08
N GLU A 111 12.78 -10.49 1.87
CA GLU A 111 14.00 -11.22 1.51
C GLU A 111 13.91 -12.68 1.95
N LYS A 112 14.61 -13.57 1.27
CA LYS A 112 14.74 -14.99 1.66
C LYS A 112 15.32 -15.12 3.07
N SER A 113 16.26 -14.25 3.43
CA SER A 113 16.88 -14.18 4.76
C SER A 113 15.91 -13.75 5.88
N ALA A 114 14.76 -13.16 5.53
CA ALA A 114 13.76 -12.78 6.52
C ALA A 114 13.05 -13.96 7.17
N LEU A 115 13.03 -15.11 6.49
CA LEU A 115 12.42 -16.35 6.97
C LEU A 115 13.48 -17.25 7.61
N ASP A 116 13.44 -17.36 8.93
CA ASP A 116 14.28 -18.27 9.70
C ASP A 116 13.39 -19.31 10.40
N ARG A 117 13.47 -20.58 9.94
CA ARG A 117 12.62 -21.69 10.41
C ARG A 117 11.13 -21.33 10.38
N ASN A 118 10.56 -21.03 11.56
CA ASN A 118 9.14 -20.73 11.75
C ASN A 118 8.91 -19.25 12.09
N VAL A 119 9.89 -18.38 11.94
CA VAL A 119 9.77 -16.97 12.28
C VAL A 119 10.16 -16.11 11.10
N LEU A 120 9.26 -15.20 10.74
CA LEU A 120 9.49 -14.18 9.73
C LEU A 120 9.89 -12.89 10.44
N ARG A 121 11.12 -12.40 10.18
CA ARG A 121 11.65 -11.14 10.73
C ARG A 121 11.96 -10.17 9.62
N TYR A 122 11.34 -9.00 9.64
CA TYR A 122 11.58 -7.98 8.62
C TYR A 122 11.37 -6.57 9.17
N ASN A 123 11.92 -5.58 8.49
CA ASN A 123 11.65 -4.18 8.76
C ASN A 123 10.62 -3.66 7.77
N ARG A 124 9.57 -2.99 8.27
CA ARG A 124 8.55 -2.39 7.40
C ARG A 124 9.18 -1.41 6.42
N VAL A 125 8.82 -1.51 5.16
CA VAL A 125 9.36 -0.65 4.08
C VAL A 125 9.13 0.83 4.39
N LYS A 126 7.92 1.19 4.86
CA LYS A 126 7.52 2.58 5.10
C LYS A 126 8.08 3.19 6.38
N THR A 127 8.05 2.46 7.49
CA THR A 127 8.33 3.00 8.82
C THR A 127 9.63 2.50 9.43
N LYS A 128 10.28 1.53 8.77
CA LYS A 128 11.48 0.84 9.27
C LYS A 128 11.30 0.15 10.63
N THR A 129 10.05 0.00 11.08
CA THR A 129 9.71 -0.70 12.32
C THR A 129 10.02 -2.19 12.17
N PRO A 130 10.77 -2.82 13.09
CA PRO A 130 11.00 -4.24 13.07
C PRO A 130 9.72 -5.00 13.42
N ILE A 131 9.46 -6.06 12.67
CA ILE A 131 8.31 -6.95 12.85
C ILE A 131 8.82 -8.39 12.94
N SER A 132 8.27 -9.15 13.85
CA SER A 132 8.49 -10.58 13.98
C SER A 132 7.13 -11.28 14.01
N VAL A 133 6.94 -12.27 13.13
CA VAL A 133 5.69 -13.03 12.99
C VAL A 133 6.01 -14.51 12.98
N GLU A 134 5.25 -15.30 13.72
CA GLU A 134 5.30 -16.74 13.63
C GLU A 134 4.65 -17.22 12.33
N VAL A 135 5.31 -18.13 11.63
CA VAL A 135 4.86 -18.67 10.35
C VAL A 135 4.17 -20.01 10.60
N LEU A 136 2.86 -20.01 10.51
CA LEU A 136 2.04 -21.20 10.66
C LEU A 136 2.29 -22.19 9.52
N ASP A 137 1.98 -23.48 9.72
CA ASP A 137 2.20 -24.50 8.70
C ASP A 137 1.40 -24.24 7.42
N THR A 138 0.18 -23.71 7.55
CA THR A 138 -0.63 -23.27 6.39
C THR A 138 0.08 -22.16 5.59
N ALA A 139 0.78 -21.24 6.24
CA ALA A 139 1.55 -20.22 5.54
C ALA A 139 2.79 -20.81 4.87
N LYS A 140 3.46 -21.80 5.48
CA LYS A 140 4.60 -22.52 4.86
C LYS A 140 4.18 -23.22 3.56
N GLU A 141 3.04 -23.90 3.58
CA GLU A 141 2.50 -24.52 2.37
C GLU A 141 2.23 -23.50 1.26
N MET A 142 1.66 -22.34 1.60
CA MET A 142 1.42 -21.27 0.63
C MET A 142 2.72 -20.70 0.09
N ILE A 143 3.72 -20.45 0.95
CA ILE A 143 5.06 -20.01 0.53
C ILE A 143 5.68 -21.03 -0.44
N HIS A 144 5.60 -22.32 -0.11
CA HIS A 144 6.13 -23.38 -0.96
C HIS A 144 5.43 -23.42 -2.32
N ARG A 145 4.10 -23.33 -2.36
CA ARG A 145 3.32 -23.29 -3.61
C ARG A 145 3.68 -22.09 -4.47
N LEU A 146 3.78 -20.89 -3.86
CA LEU A 146 4.15 -19.67 -4.60
C LEU A 146 5.56 -19.75 -5.19
N ARG A 147 6.50 -20.39 -4.49
CA ARG A 147 7.87 -20.57 -4.98
C ARG A 147 7.98 -21.61 -6.08
N ASN A 148 7.17 -22.66 -6.03
CA ASN A 148 7.22 -23.76 -7.00
C ASN A 148 6.38 -23.49 -8.25
N SER A 149 5.41 -22.60 -8.20
CA SER A 149 4.55 -22.27 -9.34
C SER A 149 5.21 -21.36 -10.38
N GLN A 150 6.40 -20.83 -10.09
CA GLN A 150 7.15 -20.01 -11.04
C GLN A 150 8.54 -20.63 -11.29
N PRO A 151 8.99 -20.68 -12.54
CA PRO A 151 10.35 -21.09 -12.83
C PRO A 151 11.29 -20.14 -12.05
N SER A 152 12.18 -20.74 -11.24
CA SER A 152 13.18 -20.00 -10.50
C SER A 152 13.88 -19.05 -11.46
N ARG A 153 13.62 -17.75 -11.34
CA ARG A 153 14.37 -16.75 -12.09
C ARG A 153 15.75 -16.65 -11.44
N PRO A 154 16.81 -17.06 -12.14
CA PRO A 154 18.15 -16.95 -11.60
C PRO A 154 18.54 -15.51 -11.24
N ASP A 155 17.81 -14.54 -11.83
CA ASP A 155 18.07 -13.11 -11.71
C ASP A 155 17.44 -12.44 -10.46
N CYS A 156 16.70 -13.20 -9.61
CA CYS A 156 16.11 -12.66 -8.39
C CYS A 156 16.61 -13.42 -7.14
N PRO A 157 17.90 -13.26 -6.77
CA PRO A 157 18.52 -14.08 -5.73
C PRO A 157 17.98 -13.76 -4.33
N ASP A 158 17.49 -12.56 -4.09
CA ASP A 158 17.32 -12.02 -2.74
C ASP A 158 15.87 -12.06 -2.22
N TYR A 159 14.86 -11.92 -3.08
CA TYR A 159 13.47 -11.86 -2.65
C TYR A 159 12.85 -13.23 -2.37
N LEU A 160 12.00 -13.30 -1.34
CA LEU A 160 11.29 -14.54 -0.96
C LEU A 160 10.26 -14.95 -2.02
N PHE A 161 9.61 -13.97 -2.67
CA PHE A 161 8.62 -14.16 -3.71
C PHE A 161 9.04 -13.45 -5.01
N ASP A 162 8.75 -14.06 -6.15
CA ASP A 162 9.07 -13.52 -7.48
C ASP A 162 8.08 -12.41 -7.95
N ILE A 163 7.70 -11.53 -7.01
CA ILE A 163 6.84 -10.38 -7.29
C ILE A 163 7.64 -9.26 -7.97
N LEU A 164 8.88 -9.06 -7.50
CA LEU A 164 9.86 -8.13 -8.05
C LEU A 164 11.04 -8.91 -8.60
N SER A 165 11.59 -8.47 -9.72
CA SER A 165 12.71 -9.13 -10.42
C SER A 165 14.06 -8.44 -10.21
N GLY A 166 14.05 -7.25 -9.63
CA GLY A 166 15.26 -6.45 -9.46
C GLY A 166 16.08 -6.78 -8.22
N ASP A 167 17.31 -6.22 -8.17
CA ASP A 167 18.14 -6.26 -6.97
C ASP A 167 17.49 -5.43 -5.84
N LYS A 168 17.49 -5.97 -4.61
CA LYS A 168 17.01 -5.29 -3.40
C LYS A 168 17.70 -3.95 -3.12
N LYS A 169 18.90 -3.76 -3.62
CA LYS A 169 19.66 -2.52 -3.47
C LYS A 169 19.22 -1.41 -4.42
N ARG A 170 18.49 -1.75 -5.48
CA ARG A 170 17.98 -0.76 -6.43
C ARG A 170 16.95 0.16 -5.75
N LYS A 171 17.21 1.46 -5.85
CA LYS A 171 16.30 2.53 -5.38
C LYS A 171 16.03 3.57 -6.47
N ASP A 172 16.29 3.17 -7.72
CA ASP A 172 16.08 4.02 -8.89
C ASP A 172 14.61 4.09 -9.31
N GLU A 173 14.34 4.91 -10.31
CA GLU A 173 13.00 5.06 -10.89
C GLU A 173 12.51 3.75 -11.53
N GLY A 174 13.41 2.93 -12.06
CA GLY A 174 13.08 1.62 -12.64
C GLY A 174 12.52 0.67 -11.58
N ALA A 175 13.14 0.58 -10.40
CA ALA A 175 12.63 -0.22 -9.28
C ALA A 175 11.27 0.28 -8.79
N TYR A 176 11.08 1.60 -8.75
CA TYR A 176 9.77 2.18 -8.41
C TYR A 176 8.69 1.81 -9.43
N ARG A 177 8.98 1.94 -10.73
CA ARG A 177 8.04 1.58 -11.82
C ARG A 177 7.71 0.09 -11.81
N GLU A 178 8.69 -0.77 -11.53
CA GLU A 178 8.50 -2.21 -11.40
C GLU A 178 7.51 -2.52 -10.25
N TYR A 179 7.73 -1.95 -9.07
CA TYR A 179 6.82 -2.10 -7.95
C TYR A 179 5.41 -1.59 -8.26
N GLN A 180 5.27 -0.42 -8.89
CA GLN A 180 3.96 0.13 -9.29
C GLN A 180 3.24 -0.79 -10.28
N SER A 181 3.99 -1.39 -11.21
CA SER A 181 3.44 -2.36 -12.17
C SER A 181 2.97 -3.65 -11.47
N ALA A 182 3.78 -4.18 -10.54
CA ALA A 182 3.42 -5.35 -9.74
C ALA A 182 2.16 -5.10 -8.89
N LEU A 183 2.10 -3.95 -8.22
CA LEU A 183 0.95 -3.53 -7.43
C LEU A 183 -0.32 -3.42 -8.29
N ARG A 184 -0.23 -2.81 -9.49
CA ARG A 184 -1.35 -2.70 -10.42
C ARG A 184 -1.85 -4.08 -10.88
N ARG A 185 -0.93 -5.00 -11.23
CA ARG A 185 -1.27 -6.38 -11.60
C ARG A 185 -1.97 -7.09 -10.45
N PHE A 186 -1.44 -6.99 -9.24
CA PHE A 186 -2.06 -7.56 -8.04
C PHE A 186 -3.50 -7.05 -7.84
N TYR A 187 -3.74 -5.75 -7.92
CA TYR A 187 -5.08 -5.18 -7.78
C TYR A 187 -6.05 -5.65 -8.89
N ASN A 188 -5.60 -5.76 -10.13
CA ASN A 188 -6.42 -6.25 -11.22
C ASN A 188 -6.80 -7.73 -11.02
N HIS A 189 -5.84 -8.56 -10.61
CA HIS A 189 -6.10 -9.96 -10.30
C HIS A 189 -6.98 -10.11 -9.05
N LEU A 190 -6.80 -9.27 -8.03
CA LEU A 190 -7.62 -9.29 -6.83
C LEU A 190 -9.09 -8.94 -7.13
N LYS A 191 -9.35 -8.00 -8.04
CA LYS A 191 -10.70 -7.72 -8.55
C LYS A 191 -11.28 -8.91 -9.29
N SER A 192 -10.48 -9.59 -10.11
CA SER A 192 -10.93 -10.81 -10.82
C SER A 192 -11.21 -11.95 -9.85
N LEU A 193 -10.37 -12.12 -8.81
CA LEU A 193 -10.57 -13.08 -7.75
C LEU A 193 -11.88 -12.82 -6.97
N ALA A 194 -12.12 -11.56 -6.59
CA ALA A 194 -13.35 -11.17 -5.90
C ALA A 194 -14.62 -11.51 -6.73
N ARG A 195 -14.56 -11.30 -8.05
CA ARG A 195 -15.66 -11.66 -8.95
C ARG A 195 -15.84 -13.18 -9.06
N ALA A 196 -14.76 -13.94 -9.21
CA ALA A 196 -14.80 -15.40 -9.31
C ALA A 196 -15.37 -16.07 -8.04
N LEU A 197 -15.12 -15.46 -6.87
CA LEU A 197 -15.62 -15.90 -5.57
C LEU A 197 -16.97 -15.25 -5.19
N HIS A 198 -17.59 -14.51 -6.08
CA HIS A 198 -18.87 -13.83 -5.85
C HIS A 198 -18.90 -12.98 -4.57
N LEU A 199 -17.78 -12.24 -4.30
CA LEU A 199 -17.70 -11.32 -3.16
C LEU A 199 -18.44 -10.02 -3.49
N THR A 200 -19.24 -9.53 -2.56
CA THR A 200 -20.01 -8.28 -2.70
C THR A 200 -19.26 -7.06 -2.20
N SER A 201 -18.38 -7.25 -1.23
CA SER A 201 -17.55 -6.18 -0.67
C SER A 201 -16.35 -5.87 -1.57
N PRO A 202 -15.94 -4.60 -1.68
CA PRO A 202 -14.74 -4.24 -2.44
C PRO A 202 -13.49 -4.80 -1.75
N VAL A 203 -12.75 -5.66 -2.48
CA VAL A 203 -11.52 -6.26 -1.98
C VAL A 203 -10.31 -5.45 -2.42
N THR A 204 -9.50 -5.04 -1.45
CA THR A 204 -8.24 -4.32 -1.63
C THR A 204 -7.19 -4.85 -0.67
N SER A 205 -5.91 -4.55 -0.89
CA SER A 205 -4.86 -4.88 0.08
C SER A 205 -5.12 -4.25 1.46
N TYR A 206 -5.81 -3.12 1.51
CA TYR A 206 -6.19 -2.45 2.77
C TYR A 206 -7.36 -3.15 3.47
N THR A 207 -8.37 -3.60 2.73
CA THR A 207 -9.48 -4.36 3.36
C THR A 207 -8.99 -5.68 3.93
N ILE A 208 -8.09 -6.40 3.24
CA ILE A 208 -7.43 -7.61 3.76
C ILE A 208 -6.69 -7.29 5.07
N ARG A 209 -5.87 -6.22 5.06
CA ARG A 209 -5.13 -5.77 6.24
C ARG A 209 -6.02 -5.39 7.41
N HIS A 210 -7.18 -4.78 7.14
CA HIS A 210 -8.11 -4.33 8.19
C HIS A 210 -9.03 -5.45 8.68
N SER A 211 -9.02 -6.61 8.03
CA SER A 211 -9.78 -7.80 8.42
C SER A 211 -9.01 -8.69 9.40
N TRP A 212 -7.73 -8.42 9.55
CA TRP A 212 -6.88 -9.05 10.56
C TRP A 212 -7.01 -8.36 11.96
#